data_dd6aba32d3df92e1a4d9d255f7a57f7c
#
_entry.id   dd6aba32d3df92e1a4d9d255f7a57f7c
#
_cell.length_a   1.000
_cell.length_b   1.000
_cell.length_c   1.000
_cell.angle_alpha   90.00
_cell.angle_beta   90.00
_cell.angle_gamma   90.00
#
_symmetry.space_group_name_H-M   'P 1'
#
loop_
_entity.id
_entity.type
_entity.pdbx_description
1 polymer ?
#
loop_
_entity_poly.entity_id
_entity_poly.type
_entity_poly.pdbx_seq_one_letter_code
_entity_poly.pdbx_strand_id
1 'polypeptide(L)'
;MSLKARLQQSNILVAPGVYDGLTAAIATDAGFETLYLSGAGVAYTRLGRPDIGLSTSSEMADTMALIADRTALPVIIDADTGFGN
;
A
#
# COMPACT_ATOMS: atom_id res chain seq x y z
N MET A 1 7.24 -15.71 -6.93
CA MET A 1 7.68 -15.96 -5.53
C MET A 1 6.71 -15.29 -4.57
N SER A 2 6.34 -15.96 -3.50
CA SER A 2 5.47 -15.36 -2.48
C SER A 2 6.24 -14.34 -1.63
N LEU A 3 5.51 -13.41 -1.02
CA LEU A 3 6.12 -12.43 -0.12
C LEU A 3 6.82 -13.12 1.05
N LYS A 4 6.20 -14.15 1.62
CA LYS A 4 6.80 -14.92 2.73
C LYS A 4 8.15 -15.53 2.33
N ALA A 5 8.22 -16.13 1.16
CA ALA A 5 9.46 -16.73 0.67
C ALA A 5 10.53 -15.66 0.42
N ARG A 6 10.13 -14.51 -0.13
CA ARG A 6 11.07 -13.40 -0.38
C ARG A 6 11.63 -12.82 0.92
N LEU A 7 10.81 -12.73 1.96
CA LEU A 7 11.25 -12.21 3.27
C LEU A 7 12.24 -13.13 3.97
N GLN A 8 12.28 -14.40 3.60
CA GLN A 8 13.24 -15.36 4.16
C GLN A 8 14.63 -15.29 3.51
N GLN A 9 14.77 -14.52 2.43
CA GLN A 9 16.06 -14.31 1.79
C GLN A 9 16.91 -13.31 2.60
N SER A 10 18.23 -13.39 2.41
CA SER A 10 19.17 -12.53 3.16
C SER A 10 19.19 -11.09 2.67
N ASN A 11 18.72 -10.84 1.45
CA ASN A 11 18.73 -9.51 0.86
C ASN A 11 17.58 -8.66 1.42
N ILE A 12 17.84 -7.38 1.64
CA ILE A 12 16.82 -6.47 2.09
C ILE A 12 15.71 -6.34 1.02
N LEU A 13 14.48 -6.24 1.48
CA LEU A 13 13.32 -6.00 0.61
C LEU A 13 12.85 -4.56 0.81
N VAL A 14 12.74 -3.82 -0.29
CA VAL A 14 12.24 -2.45 -0.27
C VAL A 14 10.78 -2.45 -0.75
N ALA A 15 9.88 -1.95 0.09
CA ALA A 15 8.47 -1.81 -0.24
C ALA A 15 8.13 -0.32 -0.33
N PRO A 16 8.09 0.26 -1.54
CA PRO A 16 7.76 1.69 -1.66
C PRO A 16 6.32 1.95 -1.26
N GLY A 17 6.09 3.10 -0.63
CA GLY A 17 4.75 3.53 -0.26
C GLY A 17 3.98 3.99 -1.49
N VAL A 18 2.78 3.44 -1.67
CA VAL A 18 1.87 3.83 -2.74
C VAL A 18 0.53 4.21 -2.13
N TYR A 19 -0.28 4.96 -2.84
CA TYR A 19 -1.54 5.45 -2.28
C TYR A 19 -2.68 5.45 -3.31
N ASP A 20 -2.41 5.06 -4.56
CA ASP A 20 -3.44 4.95 -5.59
C ASP A 20 -2.97 4.02 -6.71
N GLY A 21 -3.84 3.82 -7.71
CA GLY A 21 -3.53 2.96 -8.84
C GLY A 21 -2.36 3.47 -9.68
N LEU A 22 -2.22 4.78 -9.81
CA LEU A 22 -1.13 5.37 -10.61
C LEU A 22 0.23 5.12 -9.95
N THR A 23 0.36 5.40 -8.65
CA THR A 23 1.62 5.17 -7.96
C THR A 23 1.97 3.70 -7.90
N ALA A 24 0.98 2.81 -7.77
CA ALA A 24 1.19 1.37 -7.81
C ALA A 24 1.72 0.92 -9.19
N ALA A 25 1.15 1.46 -10.27
CA ALA A 25 1.61 1.13 -11.62
C ALA A 25 3.04 1.61 -11.86
N ILE A 26 3.36 2.83 -11.43
CA ILE A 26 4.70 3.39 -11.56
C ILE A 26 5.72 2.55 -10.78
N ALA A 27 5.41 2.18 -9.54
CA ALA A 27 6.31 1.38 -8.72
C ALA A 27 6.51 -0.02 -9.32
N THR A 28 5.45 -0.62 -9.87
CA THR A 28 5.52 -1.92 -10.52
C THR A 28 6.45 -1.84 -11.75
N ASP A 29 6.29 -0.82 -12.57
CA ASP A 29 7.12 -0.62 -13.76
C ASP A 29 8.57 -0.33 -13.41
N ALA A 30 8.82 0.27 -12.25
CA ALA A 30 10.17 0.55 -11.78
C ALA A 30 10.91 -0.71 -11.31
N GLY A 31 10.23 -1.84 -11.18
CA GLY A 31 10.87 -3.11 -10.86
C GLY A 31 10.85 -3.49 -9.39
N PHE A 32 10.06 -2.83 -8.55
CA PHE A 32 9.92 -3.23 -7.15
C PHE A 32 9.19 -4.57 -7.03
N GLU A 33 9.51 -5.33 -5.99
CA GLU A 33 8.97 -6.68 -5.78
C GLU A 33 7.71 -6.69 -4.91
N THR A 34 7.48 -5.64 -4.16
CA THR A 34 6.31 -5.50 -3.28
C THR A 34 6.00 -4.03 -3.10
N LEU A 35 4.79 -3.74 -2.64
CA LEU A 35 4.32 -2.38 -2.40
C LEU A 35 3.81 -2.26 -0.98
N TYR A 36 3.80 -1.03 -0.45
CA TYR A 36 3.25 -0.71 0.86
C TYR A 36 2.12 0.30 0.68
N LEU A 37 0.91 -0.06 1.11
CA LEU A 37 -0.21 0.88 1.05
C LEU A 37 -0.07 1.90 2.18
N SER A 38 0.20 3.14 1.80
CA SER A 38 0.52 4.22 2.74
C SER A 38 -0.76 4.91 3.22
N GLY A 39 -1.08 4.74 4.51
CA GLY A 39 -2.20 5.45 5.14
C GLY A 39 -2.01 6.95 5.09
N ALA A 40 -0.79 7.43 5.35
CA ALA A 40 -0.47 8.84 5.25
C ALA A 40 -0.67 9.36 3.81
N GLY A 41 -0.20 8.59 2.82
CA GLY A 41 -0.37 8.96 1.41
C GLY A 41 -1.84 9.06 1.02
N VAL A 42 -2.67 8.12 1.47
CA VAL A 42 -4.12 8.16 1.23
C VAL A 42 -4.75 9.39 1.89
N ALA A 43 -4.40 9.66 3.15
CA ALA A 43 -4.93 10.80 3.86
C ALA A 43 -4.55 12.12 3.19
N TYR A 44 -3.28 12.27 2.82
CA TYR A 44 -2.81 13.48 2.16
C TYR A 44 -3.46 13.70 0.80
N THR A 45 -3.65 12.65 0.01
CA THR A 45 -4.15 12.79 -1.35
C THR A 45 -5.68 12.89 -1.41
N ARG A 46 -6.40 12.16 -0.55
CA ARG A 46 -7.86 12.18 -0.54
C ARG A 46 -8.44 13.28 0.31
N LEU A 47 -7.86 13.50 1.49
CA LEU A 47 -8.41 14.42 2.48
C LEU A 47 -7.62 15.72 2.59
N GLY A 48 -6.42 15.78 2.04
CA GLY A 48 -5.54 16.94 2.20
C GLY A 48 -5.13 17.15 3.66
N ARG A 49 -5.07 16.09 4.44
CA ARG A 49 -4.81 16.14 5.89
C ARG A 49 -3.76 15.11 6.29
N PRO A 50 -3.06 15.33 7.41
CA PRO A 50 -2.14 14.33 7.95
C PRO A 50 -2.87 13.04 8.32
N ASP A 51 -2.11 11.93 8.36
CA ASP A 51 -2.62 10.63 8.78
C ASP A 51 -2.76 10.60 10.30
N ILE A 52 -3.94 10.97 10.78
CA ILE A 52 -4.28 10.98 12.21
C ILE A 52 -5.53 10.13 12.48
N GLY A 53 -5.70 9.06 11.72
CA GLY A 53 -6.83 8.16 11.89
C GLY A 53 -8.12 8.64 11.26
N LEU A 54 -8.06 9.56 10.30
CA LEU A 54 -9.23 10.12 9.64
C LEU A 54 -9.77 9.25 8.51
N SER A 55 -8.93 8.36 7.95
CA SER A 55 -9.38 7.44 6.90
C SER A 55 -10.11 6.27 7.52
N THR A 56 -11.18 5.83 6.87
CA THR A 56 -11.95 4.66 7.32
C THR A 56 -11.41 3.38 6.71
N SER A 57 -11.79 2.24 7.28
CA SER A 57 -11.44 0.94 6.72
C SER A 57 -12.05 0.76 5.31
N SER A 58 -13.24 1.33 5.06
CA SER A 58 -13.86 1.29 3.74
C SER A 58 -13.03 2.03 2.70
N GLU A 59 -12.52 3.21 3.05
CA GLU A 59 -11.68 4.00 2.15
C GLU A 59 -10.37 3.27 1.83
N MET A 60 -9.77 2.63 2.84
CA MET A 60 -8.55 1.86 2.64
C MET A 60 -8.82 0.62 1.79
N ALA A 61 -9.96 -0.06 1.98
CA ALA A 61 -10.35 -1.20 1.18
C ALA A 61 -10.58 -0.81 -0.29
N ASP A 62 -11.24 0.33 -0.53
CA ASP A 62 -11.46 0.84 -1.88
C ASP A 62 -10.13 1.15 -2.57
N THR A 63 -9.21 1.80 -1.86
CA THR A 63 -7.89 2.12 -2.38
C THR A 63 -7.12 0.84 -2.69
N MET A 64 -7.17 -0.16 -1.81
CA MET A 64 -6.53 -1.45 -2.03
C MET A 64 -7.07 -2.13 -3.28
N ALA A 65 -8.39 -2.09 -3.50
CA ALA A 65 -9.01 -2.68 -4.69
C ALA A 65 -8.49 -2.02 -5.97
N LEU A 66 -8.36 -0.69 -5.97
CA LEU A 66 -7.82 0.05 -7.11
C LEU A 66 -6.36 -0.31 -7.37
N ILE A 67 -5.56 -0.46 -6.32
CA ILE A 67 -4.16 -0.85 -6.42
C ILE A 67 -4.04 -2.28 -6.95
N ALA A 68 -4.82 -3.21 -6.41
CA ALA A 68 -4.81 -4.62 -6.82
C ALA A 68 -5.17 -4.79 -8.29
N ASP A 69 -5.97 -3.88 -8.84
CA ASP A 69 -6.34 -3.89 -10.25
C ASP A 69 -5.17 -3.48 -11.16
N ARG A 70 -4.15 -2.84 -10.62
CA ARG A 70 -3.02 -2.28 -11.38
C ARG A 70 -1.71 -3.03 -11.19
N THR A 71 -1.66 -3.98 -10.29
CA THR A 71 -0.42 -4.73 -10.02
C THR A 71 -0.72 -6.14 -9.57
N ALA A 72 0.16 -7.07 -9.93
CA ALA A 72 0.14 -8.43 -9.40
C ALA A 72 1.08 -8.59 -8.20
N LEU A 73 1.76 -7.51 -7.79
CA LEU A 73 2.71 -7.56 -6.68
C LEU A 73 1.98 -7.69 -5.34
N PRO A 74 2.60 -8.36 -4.36
CA PRO A 74 2.05 -8.36 -3.00
C PRO A 74 2.06 -6.95 -2.42
N VAL A 75 1.02 -6.61 -1.65
CA VAL A 75 0.88 -5.30 -1.03
C VAL A 75 0.77 -5.46 0.48
N ILE A 76 1.62 -4.75 1.20
CA ILE A 76 1.59 -4.71 2.67
C ILE A 76 0.69 -3.56 3.07
N ILE A 77 -0.25 -3.82 3.99
CA ILE A 77 -1.21 -2.81 4.46
C ILE A 77 -1.02 -2.61 5.96
N ASP A 78 -0.89 -1.35 6.37
CA ASP A 78 -0.91 -0.98 7.78
C ASP A 78 -2.35 -0.60 8.14
N ALA A 79 -3.01 -1.45 8.92
CA ALA A 79 -4.39 -1.24 9.32
C ALA A 79 -4.54 -0.54 10.68
N ASP A 80 -3.44 -0.14 11.31
CA ASP A 80 -3.43 0.50 12.64
C ASP A 80 -4.31 -0.25 13.63
N THR A 81 -5.39 0.42 14.12
CA THR A 81 -6.35 -0.17 15.06
C THR A 81 -7.61 -0.68 14.35
N GLY A 82 -7.56 -0.90 13.02
CA GLY A 82 -8.72 -1.35 12.25
C GLY A 82 -9.60 -0.21 11.75
N PHE A 83 -9.13 1.03 11.84
CA PHE A 83 -9.79 2.22 11.29
C PHE A 83 -11.23 2.41 11.82
N GLY A 84 -11.40 2.38 13.12
CA GLY A 84 -12.67 2.71 13.73
C GLY A 84 -13.39 1.55 14.40
N ASN A 85 -12.74 0.46 14.54
CA ASN A 85 -13.32 -0.67 15.29
C ASN A 85 -13.28 -0.41 16.79
#